data_b556be55045a558eb6d15eaadc84ac94
#
_entry.id   b556be55045a558eb6d15eaadc84ac94
#
_cell.length_a   1.000
_cell.length_b   1.000
_cell.length_c   1.000
_cell.angle_alpha   90.00
_cell.angle_beta   90.00
_cell.angle_gamma   90.00
#
_symmetry.space_group_name_H-M   'P 1'
#
loop_
_entity.id
_entity.type
_entity.pdbx_description
1 polymer ?
#
loop_
_entity_poly.entity_id
_entity_poly.type
_entity_poly.pdbx_seq_one_letter_code
_entity_poly.pdbx_strand_id
1 'polypeptide(L)'
;HTQYSICEGAIKIEDLEKFCKNNKINSIGISDTSNLCGVLQFSETVSKSKTQPIIGSQIKFKHKGLIGLIPIIAKNDIGYKNIVKLSSNSYLNHENFNEPFCDFRDLSQFVTNNMFFIQNHNLLCFAYIPNQ
;
A
#
# COMPACT_ATOMS: atom_id res chain seq x y z
N HIS A 1 -8.23 2.95 3.73
CA HIS A 1 -7.61 4.29 3.83
C HIS A 1 -7.76 4.82 5.24
N THR A 2 -6.70 5.38 5.77
CA THR A 2 -6.70 6.05 7.07
C THR A 2 -6.76 7.57 6.91
N GLN A 3 -6.71 8.29 8.01
CA GLN A 3 -6.62 9.76 8.05
C GLN A 3 -5.43 10.35 7.26
N TYR A 4 -4.45 9.52 6.88
CA TYR A 4 -3.31 9.93 6.06
C TYR A 4 -3.58 9.89 4.55
N SER A 5 -4.72 9.32 4.12
CA SER A 5 -5.25 9.51 2.76
C SER A 5 -6.17 10.73 2.75
N ILE A 6 -5.59 11.91 2.53
CA ILE A 6 -6.28 13.20 2.61
C ILE A 6 -7.48 13.22 1.65
N CYS A 7 -8.64 13.64 2.14
CA CYS A 7 -9.92 13.66 1.43
C CYS A 7 -10.51 12.28 1.04
N GLU A 8 -9.86 11.16 1.40
CA GLU A 8 -10.33 9.81 1.05
C GLU A 8 -10.59 8.95 2.29
N GLY A 9 -9.79 9.08 3.34
CA GLY A 9 -9.84 8.25 4.53
C GLY A 9 -10.40 8.95 5.76
N ALA A 10 -11.37 8.31 6.42
CA ALA A 10 -11.96 8.80 7.67
C ALA A 10 -11.55 7.98 8.90
N ILE A 11 -10.84 6.87 8.71
CA ILE A 11 -10.47 5.95 9.78
C ILE A 11 -9.30 6.54 10.56
N LYS A 12 -9.50 6.77 11.86
CA LYS A 12 -8.42 7.14 12.77
C LYS A 12 -7.69 5.88 13.26
N ILE A 13 -6.38 5.88 13.13
CA ILE A 13 -5.57 4.72 13.55
C ILE A 13 -5.72 4.44 15.04
N GLU A 14 -5.90 5.45 15.86
CA GLU A 14 -6.10 5.34 17.32
C GLU A 14 -7.31 4.45 17.69
N ASP A 15 -8.36 4.45 16.88
CA ASP A 15 -9.57 3.68 17.14
C ASP A 15 -9.42 2.20 16.76
N LEU A 16 -8.40 1.85 15.98
CA LEU A 16 -8.23 0.50 15.45
C LEU A 16 -7.88 -0.54 16.52
N GLU A 17 -7.18 -0.17 17.60
CA GLU A 17 -6.89 -1.10 18.69
C GLU A 17 -8.19 -1.63 19.31
N LYS A 18 -9.09 -0.71 19.69
CA LYS A 18 -10.41 -1.04 20.24
C LYS A 18 -11.25 -1.88 19.26
N PHE A 19 -11.25 -1.44 18.00
CA PHE A 19 -12.00 -2.12 16.95
C PHE A 19 -11.51 -3.56 16.75
N CYS A 20 -10.22 -3.77 16.62
CA CYS A 20 -9.62 -5.09 16.43
C CYS A 20 -9.86 -6.01 17.63
N LYS A 21 -9.71 -5.48 18.85
CA LYS A 21 -9.94 -6.23 20.09
C LYS A 21 -11.39 -6.67 20.24
N ASN A 22 -12.34 -5.74 20.04
CA ASN A 22 -13.77 -6.01 20.21
C ASN A 22 -14.30 -7.02 19.17
N ASN A 23 -13.77 -6.97 17.96
CA ASN A 23 -14.19 -7.84 16.86
C ASN A 23 -13.31 -9.08 16.68
N LYS A 24 -12.31 -9.30 17.55
CA LYS A 24 -11.38 -10.45 17.51
C LYS A 24 -10.72 -10.60 16.13
N ILE A 25 -10.24 -9.48 15.55
CA ILE A 25 -9.64 -9.45 14.22
C ILE A 25 -8.22 -9.99 14.30
N ASN A 26 -7.91 -11.03 13.55
CA ASN A 26 -6.59 -11.67 13.52
C ASN A 26 -5.57 -10.87 12.69
N SER A 27 -6.01 -10.23 11.61
CA SER A 27 -5.16 -9.43 10.74
C SER A 27 -5.94 -8.29 10.09
N ILE A 28 -5.29 -7.15 9.88
CA ILE A 28 -5.88 -5.97 9.24
C ILE A 28 -4.83 -5.27 8.38
N GLY A 29 -5.25 -4.75 7.22
CA GLY A 29 -4.37 -4.07 6.27
C GLY A 29 -4.55 -2.55 6.25
N ILE A 30 -3.44 -1.84 6.03
CA ILE A 30 -3.42 -0.43 5.66
C ILE A 30 -3.04 -0.30 4.18
N SER A 31 -3.70 0.60 3.46
CA SER A 31 -3.37 0.94 2.07
C SER A 31 -3.77 2.39 1.79
N ASP A 32 -2.93 3.32 2.22
CA ASP A 32 -3.14 4.75 1.99
C ASP A 32 -2.64 5.19 0.61
N THR A 33 -3.23 6.25 0.06
CA THR A 33 -2.94 6.71 -1.30
C THR A 33 -1.63 7.47 -1.35
N SER A 34 -0.70 6.95 -2.16
CA SER A 34 0.60 7.55 -2.50
C SER A 34 1.50 7.89 -1.31
N ASN A 35 1.25 7.30 -0.13
CA ASN A 35 2.10 7.51 1.04
C ASN A 35 2.13 6.30 1.98
N LEU A 36 3.07 6.33 2.93
CA LEU A 36 3.27 5.35 3.99
C LEU A 36 3.30 6.02 5.39
N CYS A 37 2.76 7.24 5.50
CA CYS A 37 2.87 8.07 6.69
C CYS A 37 2.25 7.42 7.94
N GLY A 38 1.14 6.69 7.77
CA GLY A 38 0.43 6.01 8.86
C GLY A 38 0.99 4.65 9.25
N VAL A 39 1.93 4.08 8.48
CA VAL A 39 2.32 2.66 8.60
C VAL A 39 2.90 2.31 9.97
N LEU A 40 3.79 3.14 10.51
CA LEU A 40 4.41 2.88 11.81
C LEU A 40 3.36 2.93 12.93
N GLN A 41 2.60 4.03 13.01
CA GLN A 41 1.54 4.20 14.00
C GLN A 41 0.50 3.08 13.89
N PHE A 42 0.10 2.71 12.68
CA PHE A 42 -0.81 1.60 12.43
C PHE A 42 -0.28 0.27 12.96
N SER A 43 0.96 -0.07 12.61
CA SER A 43 1.60 -1.33 13.02
C SER A 43 1.68 -1.43 14.54
N GLU A 44 2.14 -0.37 15.22
CA GLU A 44 2.23 -0.33 16.68
C GLU A 44 0.83 -0.43 17.34
N THR A 45 -0.15 0.29 16.80
CA THR A 45 -1.50 0.35 17.39
C THR A 45 -2.21 -1.00 17.30
N VAL A 46 -2.25 -1.62 16.12
CA VAL A 46 -2.98 -2.89 15.96
C VAL A 46 -2.28 -4.07 16.62
N SER A 47 -0.95 -4.04 16.73
CA SER A 47 -0.17 -5.09 17.43
C SER A 47 -0.48 -5.17 18.92
N LYS A 48 -0.91 -4.07 19.56
CA LYS A 48 -1.35 -4.08 20.97
C LYS A 48 -2.57 -4.98 21.20
N SER A 49 -3.43 -5.14 20.22
CA SER A 49 -4.57 -6.08 20.27
C SER A 49 -4.23 -7.49 19.77
N LYS A 50 -2.94 -7.81 19.56
CA LYS A 50 -2.46 -9.07 18.96
C LYS A 50 -2.98 -9.30 17.55
N THR A 51 -3.36 -8.23 16.85
CA THR A 51 -3.77 -8.24 15.44
C THR A 51 -2.53 -8.08 14.57
N GLN A 52 -2.38 -8.92 13.54
CA GLN A 52 -1.27 -8.82 12.60
C GLN A 52 -1.47 -7.63 11.66
N PRO A 53 -0.54 -6.66 11.61
CA PRO A 53 -0.59 -5.60 10.61
C PRO A 53 -0.16 -6.13 9.23
N ILE A 54 -0.91 -5.75 8.20
CA ILE A 54 -0.58 -6.00 6.80
C ILE A 54 -0.32 -4.64 6.15
N ILE A 55 0.89 -4.46 5.61
CA ILE A 55 1.33 -3.16 5.10
C ILE A 55 1.19 -3.09 3.59
N GLY A 56 0.55 -2.04 3.12
CA GLY A 56 0.41 -1.71 1.71
C GLY A 56 0.30 -0.22 1.45
N SER A 57 0.25 0.14 0.19
CA SER A 57 -0.04 1.51 -0.28
C SER A 57 -0.71 1.45 -1.65
N GLN A 58 -1.58 2.40 -1.95
CA GLN A 58 -2.07 2.62 -3.31
C GLN A 58 -1.14 3.59 -4.03
N ILE A 59 -0.53 3.13 -5.11
CA ILE A 59 0.40 3.94 -5.91
C ILE A 59 -0.22 4.18 -7.29
N LYS A 60 -0.11 5.41 -7.79
CA LYS A 60 -0.49 5.77 -9.15
C LYS A 60 0.55 5.28 -10.14
N PHE A 61 0.11 4.61 -11.20
CA PHE A 61 0.96 4.17 -12.31
C PHE A 61 0.45 4.73 -13.61
N LYS A 62 1.40 5.17 -14.45
CA LYS A 62 1.14 5.66 -15.81
C LYS A 62 1.55 4.60 -16.84
N HIS A 63 0.63 4.30 -17.75
CA HIS A 63 0.88 3.42 -18.89
C HIS A 63 0.19 3.95 -20.13
N LYS A 64 0.94 4.20 -21.21
CA LYS A 64 0.40 4.69 -22.50
C LYS A 64 -0.56 5.89 -22.35
N GLY A 65 -0.23 6.83 -21.47
CA GLY A 65 -1.04 8.03 -21.21
C GLY A 65 -2.20 7.85 -20.22
N LEU A 66 -2.52 6.63 -19.82
CA LEU A 66 -3.52 6.34 -18.80
C LEU A 66 -2.86 6.30 -17.41
N ILE A 67 -3.53 6.86 -16.42
CA ILE A 67 -3.12 6.79 -15.01
C ILE A 67 -4.12 5.92 -14.25
N GLY A 68 -3.62 4.96 -13.50
CA GLY A 68 -4.42 4.08 -12.65
C GLY A 68 -3.82 3.95 -11.25
N LEU A 69 -4.67 3.72 -10.26
CA LEU A 69 -4.27 3.40 -8.88
C LEU A 69 -4.17 1.89 -8.72
N ILE A 70 -3.02 1.41 -8.22
CA ILE A 70 -2.80 0.00 -7.94
C ILE A 70 -2.48 -0.15 -6.45
N PRO A 71 -3.34 -0.83 -5.67
CA PRO A 71 -3.01 -1.20 -4.31
C PRO A 71 -1.97 -2.33 -4.30
N ILE A 72 -0.88 -2.10 -3.59
CA ILE A 72 0.25 -3.01 -3.46
C ILE A 72 0.41 -3.37 -2.00
N ILE A 73 0.59 -4.66 -1.69
CA ILE A 73 0.79 -5.17 -0.33
C ILE A 73 2.15 -5.83 -0.21
N ALA A 74 2.87 -5.52 0.85
CA ALA A 74 4.13 -6.18 1.19
C ALA A 74 3.86 -7.60 1.71
N LYS A 75 4.56 -8.59 1.18
CA LYS A 75 4.55 -9.96 1.68
C LYS A 75 5.59 -10.17 2.78
N ASN A 76 6.69 -9.42 2.70
CA ASN A 76 7.84 -9.51 3.61
C ASN A 76 8.61 -8.18 3.61
N ASP A 77 9.72 -8.12 4.35
CA ASP A 77 10.57 -6.93 4.47
C ASP A 77 11.13 -6.44 3.13
N ILE A 78 11.42 -7.34 2.20
CA ILE A 78 11.90 -6.97 0.85
C ILE A 78 10.77 -6.27 0.10
N GLY A 79 9.55 -6.81 0.16
CA GLY A 79 8.36 -6.21 -0.42
C GLY A 79 8.07 -4.82 0.17
N TYR A 80 8.20 -4.67 1.49
CA TYR A 80 8.06 -3.38 2.15
C TYR A 80 9.09 -2.35 1.63
N LYS A 81 10.38 -2.72 1.58
CA LYS A 81 11.44 -1.86 1.03
C LYS A 81 11.17 -1.48 -0.43
N ASN A 82 10.59 -2.37 -1.21
CA ASN A 82 10.22 -2.08 -2.60
C ASN A 82 9.04 -1.08 -2.67
N ILE A 83 8.03 -1.21 -1.81
CA ILE A 83 6.93 -0.22 -1.72
C ILE A 83 7.47 1.16 -1.33
N VAL A 84 8.40 1.23 -0.36
CA VAL A 84 9.08 2.48 0.01
C VAL A 84 9.78 3.12 -1.18
N LYS A 85 10.54 2.33 -1.96
CA LYS A 85 11.21 2.82 -3.18
C LYS A 85 10.23 3.31 -4.23
N LEU A 86 9.16 2.54 -4.51
CA LEU A 86 8.11 2.95 -5.45
C LEU A 86 7.43 4.24 -5.01
N SER A 87 7.07 4.36 -3.74
CA SER A 87 6.50 5.57 -3.18
C SER A 87 7.46 6.76 -3.35
N SER A 88 8.75 6.60 -3.05
CA SER A 88 9.75 7.65 -3.24
C SER A 88 9.91 8.02 -4.72
N ASN A 89 10.00 7.05 -5.61
CA ASN A 89 10.15 7.29 -7.05
C ASN A 89 8.95 8.06 -7.63
N SER A 90 7.73 7.79 -7.11
CA SER A 90 6.54 8.50 -7.58
C SER A 90 6.61 10.02 -7.37
N TYR A 91 7.37 10.48 -6.38
CA TYR A 91 7.56 11.90 -6.11
C TYR A 91 8.84 12.49 -6.74
N LEU A 92 9.90 11.68 -6.87
CA LEU A 92 11.21 12.17 -7.31
C LEU A 92 11.34 12.27 -8.84
N ASN A 93 10.61 11.46 -9.59
CA ASN A 93 10.79 11.33 -11.03
C ASN A 93 9.94 12.30 -11.87
N HIS A 94 9.29 13.31 -11.26
CA HIS A 94 8.38 14.20 -11.97
C HIS A 94 8.73 15.67 -11.81
N GLU A 95 8.70 16.38 -12.95
CA GLU A 95 8.85 17.84 -13.03
C GLU A 95 7.67 18.60 -12.39
N ASN A 96 6.50 17.95 -12.26
CA ASN A 96 5.30 18.51 -11.62
C ASN A 96 4.89 17.71 -10.40
N PHE A 97 5.06 18.28 -9.22
CA PHE A 97 4.72 17.69 -7.92
C PHE A 97 3.20 17.52 -7.66
N ASN A 98 2.34 17.97 -8.56
CA ASN A 98 0.89 18.00 -8.31
C ASN A 98 0.22 16.63 -8.32
N GLU A 99 0.78 15.63 -9.00
CA GLU A 99 0.27 14.26 -9.02
C GLU A 99 1.41 13.25 -9.07
N PRO A 100 1.84 12.68 -7.94
CA PRO A 100 2.90 11.67 -7.93
C PRO A 100 2.43 10.39 -8.63
N PHE A 101 3.23 9.88 -9.55
CA PHE A 101 3.01 8.58 -10.21
C PHE A 101 4.33 7.87 -10.54
N CYS A 102 4.29 6.57 -10.72
CA CYS A 102 5.38 5.77 -11.27
C CYS A 102 5.07 5.39 -12.71
N ASP A 103 6.09 5.20 -13.53
CA ASP A 103 5.92 4.52 -14.80
C ASP A 103 5.61 3.04 -14.57
N PHE A 104 4.77 2.46 -15.43
CA PHE A 104 4.45 1.03 -15.32
C PHE A 104 5.70 0.13 -15.43
N ARG A 105 6.78 0.62 -16.05
CA ARG A 105 8.08 -0.07 -16.09
C ARG A 105 8.73 -0.19 -14.71
N ASP A 106 8.55 0.80 -13.85
CA ASP A 106 9.06 0.75 -12.46
C ASP A 106 8.41 -0.40 -11.70
N LEU A 107 7.14 -0.67 -11.97
CA LEU A 107 6.42 -1.79 -11.39
C LEU A 107 7.14 -3.12 -11.69
N SER A 108 7.57 -3.35 -12.93
CA SER A 108 8.24 -4.59 -13.32
C SER A 108 9.62 -4.77 -12.67
N GLN A 109 10.32 -3.69 -12.32
CA GLN A 109 11.60 -3.75 -11.63
C GLN A 109 11.49 -4.06 -10.14
N PHE A 110 10.43 -3.56 -9.49
CA PHE A 110 10.25 -3.69 -8.04
C PHE A 110 9.28 -4.80 -7.65
N VAL A 111 8.45 -5.25 -8.59
CA VAL A 111 7.56 -6.40 -8.38
C VAL A 111 8.34 -7.68 -8.50
N THR A 112 8.75 -8.15 -7.36
CA THR A 112 9.28 -9.48 -7.18
C THR A 112 8.21 -10.35 -6.50
N ASN A 113 8.46 -11.64 -6.30
CA ASN A 113 7.61 -12.57 -5.54
C ASN A 113 7.31 -12.11 -4.08
N ASN A 114 7.71 -10.90 -3.71
CA ASN A 114 7.62 -10.33 -2.37
C ASN A 114 6.49 -9.31 -2.19
N MET A 115 5.66 -9.09 -3.22
CA MET A 115 4.54 -8.15 -3.20
C MET A 115 3.29 -8.77 -3.81
N PHE A 116 2.12 -8.33 -3.35
CA PHE A 116 0.81 -8.69 -3.90
C PHE A 116 0.14 -7.46 -4.48
N PHE A 117 -0.59 -7.63 -5.59
CA PHE A 117 -1.49 -6.63 -6.16
C PHE A 117 -2.93 -6.99 -5.87
N ILE A 118 -3.73 -6.00 -5.55
CA ILE A 118 -5.17 -6.16 -5.43
C ILE A 118 -5.78 -5.54 -6.69
N GLN A 119 -6.34 -6.37 -7.55
CA GLN A 119 -7.09 -5.91 -8.72
C GLN A 119 -8.51 -5.53 -8.27
N ASN A 120 -8.98 -4.32 -8.64
CA ASN A 120 -10.33 -3.87 -8.33
C ASN A 120 -11.37 -4.86 -8.87
N HIS A 121 -12.35 -5.16 -8.03
CA HIS A 121 -13.48 -6.09 -8.15
C HIS A 121 -13.24 -7.51 -7.62
N ASN A 122 -13.42 -7.67 -6.32
CA ASN A 122 -13.78 -8.91 -5.60
C ASN A 122 -12.86 -10.13 -5.70
N LEU A 123 -11.61 -10.02 -6.16
CA LEU A 123 -10.69 -11.14 -6.10
C LEU A 123 -9.28 -10.69 -5.74
N LEU A 124 -8.72 -11.34 -4.72
CA LEU A 124 -7.28 -11.37 -4.48
C LEU A 124 -6.62 -12.07 -5.70
N CYS A 125 -6.21 -11.29 -6.70
CA CYS A 125 -5.41 -11.84 -7.78
C CYS A 125 -3.94 -11.79 -7.38
N PHE A 126 -3.37 -12.96 -7.13
CA PHE A 126 -1.93 -13.14 -7.06
C PHE A 126 -1.36 -13.01 -8.48
N ALA A 127 -0.78 -11.88 -8.80
CA ALA A 127 0.00 -11.78 -10.04
C ALA A 127 1.33 -12.50 -9.82
N TYR A 128 1.36 -13.78 -10.17
CA TYR A 128 2.60 -14.49 -10.43
C TYR A 128 3.08 -14.01 -11.81
N ILE A 129 4.12 -13.19 -11.85
CA ILE A 129 4.84 -12.91 -13.09
C ILE A 129 5.95 -13.96 -13.16
N PRO A 130 5.86 -14.95 -14.06
CA PRO A 130 6.95 -15.90 -14.24
C PRO A 130 8.18 -15.13 -14.75
N ASN A 131 9.35 -15.46 -14.21
CA ASN A 131 10.62 -14.98 -14.73
C ASN A 131 10.71 -15.34 -16.22
N GLN A 132 10.85 -14.33 -17.09
CA GLN A 132 11.41 -14.49 -18.43
C GLN A 132 12.94 -14.47 -18.34
#